data_5641f8f484922a3f017e5c7ef45bce0e
#
_entry.id   5641f8f484922a3f017e5c7ef45bce0e
#
_cell.length_a   1.000
_cell.length_b   1.000
_cell.length_c   1.000
_cell.angle_alpha   90.00
_cell.angle_beta   90.00
_cell.angle_gamma   90.00
#
_symmetry.space_group_name_H-M   'P 1'
#
loop_
_entity.id
_entity.type
_entity.pdbx_description
1 polymer ?
#
loop_
_entity_poly.entity_id
_entity_poly.type
_entity_poly.pdbx_seq_one_letter_code
_entity_poly.pdbx_strand_id
1 'polypeptide(L)'
;MQVMTNKRGSPLAEVLLRRRRALGITQEQLAKFAECSVPYIYLLESGKTTVRIDKLIAVLSVLGLQLRVEAGKEGLKIDEKLK
;
A
#
# COMPACT_ATOMS: atom_id res chain seq x y z
N MET A 1 8.00 -14.23 -9.80
CA MET A 1 7.89 -13.76 -10.05
C MET A 1 7.80 -13.13 -10.40
N GLN A 2 7.72 -12.94 -10.23
CA GLN A 2 7.60 -12.30 -10.52
C GLN A 2 7.43 -11.50 -10.84
N VAL A 3 7.40 -11.46 -10.73
CA VAL A 3 7.17 -10.68 -11.04
C VAL A 3 7.02 -9.91 -11.32
N MET A 4 7.09 -10.00 -11.22
CA MET A 4 6.87 -9.30 -11.40
C MET A 4 6.62 -8.49 -11.78
N THR A 5 6.61 -8.54 -11.83
CA THR A 5 6.40 -7.80 -12.05
C THR A 5 6.23 -6.96 -12.43
N ASN A 6 6.60 -6.69 -12.18
CA ASN A 6 6.21 -5.78 -12.63
C ASN A 6 6.79 -4.50 -12.88
N LYS A 7 6.66 -3.95 -13.73
CA LYS A 7 7.26 -2.86 -14.02
C LYS A 7 6.67 -1.67 -13.60
N ARG A 8 5.48 -1.65 -13.26
CA ARG A 8 4.89 -0.54 -12.85
C ARG A 8 4.63 -0.53 -11.49
N GLY A 9 5.16 -1.09 -10.69
CA GLY A 9 4.92 -1.01 -9.32
C GLY A 9 4.68 -2.35 -8.75
N SER A 10 4.53 -2.43 -7.46
CA SER A 10 4.32 -3.67 -6.76
C SER A 10 2.84 -3.95 -6.62
N PRO A 11 2.46 -5.18 -6.34
CA PRO A 11 1.06 -5.47 -6.01
C PRO A 11 0.57 -4.64 -4.83
N LEU A 12 1.44 -4.38 -3.86
CA LEU A 12 1.06 -3.55 -2.73
C LEU A 12 0.70 -2.14 -3.17
N ALA A 13 1.53 -1.54 -4.02
CA ALA A 13 1.27 -0.19 -4.50
C ALA A 13 -0.08 -0.10 -5.19
N GLU A 14 -0.40 -1.10 -5.97
CA GLU A 14 -1.65 -1.11 -6.69
C GLU A 14 -2.85 -1.23 -5.78
N VAL A 15 -2.75 -2.08 -4.76
CA VAL A 15 -3.83 -2.24 -3.80
C VAL A 15 -4.06 -0.93 -3.05
N LEU A 16 -2.99 -0.26 -2.64
CA LEU A 16 -3.11 1.00 -1.92
C LEU A 16 -3.81 2.04 -2.77
N LEU A 17 -3.40 2.17 -4.02
CA LEU A 17 -3.98 3.15 -4.92
C LEU A 17 -5.45 2.87 -5.17
N ARG A 18 -5.79 1.63 -5.46
CA ARG A 18 -7.17 1.28 -5.74
C ARG A 18 -8.05 1.50 -4.52
N ARG A 19 -7.55 1.14 -3.36
CA ARG A 19 -8.35 1.30 -2.15
C ARG A 19 -8.58 2.77 -1.85
N ARG A 20 -7.55 3.59 -2.01
CA ARG A 20 -7.70 5.02 -1.79
C ARG A 20 -8.75 5.60 -2.71
N ARG A 21 -8.70 5.21 -3.99
CA ARG A 21 -9.67 5.71 -4.95
C ARG A 21 -11.08 5.22 -4.66
N ALA A 22 -11.20 3.97 -4.22
CA ALA A 22 -12.49 3.42 -3.87
C ALA A 22 -13.12 4.16 -2.69
N LEU A 23 -12.29 4.66 -1.78
CA LEU A 23 -12.77 5.41 -0.64
C LEU A 23 -13.00 6.88 -0.98
N GLY A 24 -12.60 7.31 -2.17
CA GLY A 24 -12.86 8.67 -2.62
C GLY A 24 -12.01 9.73 -1.96
N ILE A 25 -10.84 9.37 -1.47
CA ILE A 25 -9.98 10.36 -0.82
C ILE A 25 -8.74 10.62 -1.67
N THR A 26 -8.19 11.83 -1.50
CA THR A 26 -7.01 12.24 -2.24
C THR A 26 -5.75 11.77 -1.53
N GLN A 27 -4.62 11.88 -2.23
CA GLN A 27 -3.34 11.60 -1.58
C GLN A 27 -3.12 12.52 -0.40
N GLU A 28 -3.54 13.77 -0.53
CA GLU A 28 -3.38 14.73 0.56
C GLU A 28 -4.20 14.35 1.77
N GLN A 29 -5.43 13.91 1.55
CA GLN A 29 -6.27 13.49 2.65
C GLN A 29 -5.70 12.24 3.32
N LEU A 30 -5.25 11.30 2.52
CA LEU A 30 -4.66 10.08 3.09
C LEU A 30 -3.43 10.42 3.93
N ALA A 31 -2.56 11.29 3.40
CA ALA A 31 -1.37 11.69 4.13
C ALA A 31 -1.73 12.34 5.45
N LYS A 32 -2.73 13.19 5.44
CA LYS A 32 -3.15 13.88 6.65
C LYS A 32 -3.67 12.88 7.68
N PHE A 33 -4.54 11.97 7.28
CA PHE A 33 -5.09 11.01 8.22
C PHE A 33 -4.04 10.04 8.75
N ALA A 34 -3.06 9.70 7.93
CA ALA A 34 -2.01 8.77 8.35
C ALA A 34 -0.83 9.49 9.01
N GLU A 35 -0.90 10.81 9.08
CA GLU A 35 0.15 11.64 9.70
C GLU A 35 1.49 11.42 9.02
N CYS A 36 1.48 11.47 7.70
CA CYS A 36 2.70 11.37 6.93
C CYS A 36 2.66 12.40 5.81
N SER A 37 3.70 12.44 5.00
CA SER A 37 3.81 13.45 3.96
C SER A 37 3.16 12.98 2.67
N VAL A 38 2.73 13.91 1.85
CA VAL A 38 2.20 13.58 0.54
C VAL A 38 3.25 12.89 -0.34
N PRO A 39 4.51 13.35 -0.35
CA PRO A 39 5.53 12.63 -1.13
C PRO A 39 5.66 11.17 -0.70
N TYR A 40 5.47 10.87 0.59
CA TYR A 40 5.54 9.48 1.03
C TYR A 40 4.41 8.67 0.41
N ILE A 41 3.18 9.22 0.40
CA ILE A 41 2.05 8.53 -0.21
C ILE A 41 2.32 8.30 -1.71
N TYR A 42 2.84 9.33 -2.37
CA TYR A 42 3.16 9.21 -3.78
C TYR A 42 4.15 8.07 -4.02
N LEU A 43 5.20 8.00 -3.19
CA LEU A 43 6.20 6.94 -3.35
C LEU A 43 5.61 5.56 -3.11
N LEU A 44 4.73 5.43 -2.12
CA LEU A 44 4.08 4.16 -1.87
C LEU A 44 3.26 3.72 -3.08
N GLU A 45 2.50 4.63 -3.64
CA GLU A 45 1.60 4.30 -4.75
C GLU A 45 2.35 4.12 -6.05
N SER A 46 3.58 4.62 -6.11
CA SER A 46 4.38 4.44 -7.31
C SER A 46 5.21 3.16 -7.29
N GLY A 47 5.14 2.42 -6.21
CA GLY A 47 5.78 1.12 -6.16
C GLY A 47 7.21 1.09 -5.66
N LYS A 48 7.63 2.14 -4.95
CA LYS A 48 8.96 2.11 -4.36
C LYS A 48 9.05 0.99 -3.36
N THR A 49 10.19 0.33 -3.33
CA THR A 49 10.35 -0.83 -2.49
C THR A 49 10.82 -0.51 -1.09
N THR A 50 11.48 0.63 -0.90
CA THR A 50 11.99 0.99 0.41
C THR A 50 11.02 1.92 1.10
N VAL A 51 10.35 1.41 2.10
CA VAL A 51 9.37 2.20 2.85
C VAL A 51 9.55 1.94 4.33
N ARG A 52 9.08 2.85 5.14
CA ARG A 52 9.10 2.66 6.59
C ARG A 52 7.85 1.88 6.97
N ILE A 53 8.07 0.80 7.71
CA ILE A 53 6.96 -0.08 8.07
C ILE A 53 5.97 0.59 9.00
N ASP A 54 6.43 1.44 9.91
CA ASP A 54 5.54 2.12 10.83
C ASP A 54 4.60 3.06 10.08
N LYS A 55 5.13 3.76 9.09
CA LYS A 55 4.28 4.66 8.30
C LYS A 55 3.33 3.86 7.40
N LEU A 56 3.82 2.75 6.87
CA LEU A 56 2.98 1.90 6.03
C LEU A 56 1.79 1.39 6.83
N ILE A 57 2.01 0.95 8.05
CA ILE A 57 0.92 0.45 8.88
C ILE A 57 -0.11 1.55 9.14
N ALA A 58 0.35 2.78 9.35
CA ALA A 58 -0.57 3.89 9.56
C ALA A 58 -1.42 4.14 8.31
N VAL A 59 -0.81 4.07 7.13
CA VAL A 59 -1.54 4.26 5.87
C VAL A 59 -2.56 3.14 5.69
N LEU A 60 -2.14 1.91 5.93
CA LEU A 60 -3.05 0.78 5.79
C LEU A 60 -4.25 0.91 6.72
N SER A 61 -3.99 1.36 7.93
CA SER A 61 -5.06 1.53 8.90
C SER A 61 -6.11 2.52 8.41
N VAL A 62 -5.67 3.64 7.85
CA VAL A 62 -6.60 4.64 7.32
C VAL A 62 -7.44 4.04 6.20
N LEU A 63 -6.84 3.18 5.41
CA LEU A 63 -7.53 2.58 4.27
C LEU A 63 -8.39 1.37 4.66
N GLY A 64 -8.40 1.01 5.93
CA GLY A 64 -9.16 -0.16 6.38
C GLY A 64 -8.49 -1.46 6.00
N LEU A 65 -7.19 -1.44 5.83
CA LEU A 65 -6.41 -2.62 5.48
C LEU A 65 -5.48 -2.98 6.61
N GLN A 66 -4.92 -4.16 6.54
CA GLN A 66 -3.96 -4.56 7.57
C GLN A 66 -2.83 -5.35 6.92
N LEU A 67 -1.70 -5.32 7.58
CA LEU A 67 -0.56 -6.09 7.19
C LEU A 67 -0.62 -7.42 7.93
N ARG A 68 -0.36 -8.50 7.18
CA ARG A 68 -0.43 -9.81 7.76
C ARG A 68 0.81 -10.57 7.36
N VAL A 69 1.41 -11.23 8.32
CA VAL A 69 2.60 -12.01 8.08
C VAL A 69 2.27 -13.47 8.29
N GLU A 70 2.57 -14.29 7.30
CA GLU A 70 2.32 -15.71 7.45
C GLU A 70 3.45 -16.48 6.82
N ALA A 71 3.61 -17.71 7.23
CA ALA A 71 4.63 -18.57 6.69
C ALA A 71 4.30 -18.90 5.24
N GLY A 72 5.29 -18.86 4.38
CA GLY A 72 5.06 -19.18 2.99
C GLY A 72 6.31 -19.01 2.19
N LYS A 73 6.23 -19.36 0.93
CA LYS A 73 7.37 -19.27 0.06
C LYS A 73 7.28 -18.15 -0.92
N GLU A 74 6.17 -17.49 -1.01
CA GLU A 74 5.97 -16.56 -2.09
C GLU A 74 6.29 -15.13 -1.80
N GLY A 75 6.78 -14.80 -0.69
CA GLY A 75 7.05 -13.41 -0.36
C GLY A 75 5.76 -12.63 -0.24
N LEU A 76 5.69 -11.51 -0.91
CA LEU A 76 4.52 -10.65 -0.79
C LEU A 76 3.34 -11.19 -1.59
N LYS A 77 2.22 -11.30 -0.94
CA LYS A 77 1.03 -11.81 -1.57
C LYS A 77 -0.15 -10.98 -1.12
N ILE A 78 -1.01 -10.63 -2.05
CA ILE A 78 -2.15 -9.80 -1.77
C ILE A 78 -3.41 -10.65 -1.73
N ASP A 79 -4.14 -10.56 -0.63
CA ASP A 79 -5.40 -11.27 -0.50
C ASP A 79 -6.51 -10.29 -0.81
N GLU A 80 -7.04 -10.38 -2.01
CA GLU A 80 -8.03 -9.43 -2.45
C GLU A 80 -9.44 -9.79 -2.05
N LYS A 81 -9.59 -10.84 -1.27
CA LYS A 81 -10.89 -11.14 -0.75
C LYS A 81 -11.22 -10.30 0.43
N LEU A 82 -10.28 -9.55 0.94
CA LEU A 82 -10.55 -8.70 2.05
C LEU A 82 -11.55 -7.67 1.66
N LYS A 83 -12.43 -7.43 2.51
CA LYS A 83 -13.38 -6.46 2.16
C LYS A 83 -13.62 -5.52 3.19
#